data_afd021b9bf85443a086c0c7190ad2a97
#
_entry.id   afd021b9bf85443a086c0c7190ad2a97
#
_cell.length_a   1.000
_cell.length_b   1.000
_cell.length_c   1.000
_cell.angle_alpha   90.00
_cell.angle_beta   90.00
_cell.angle_gamma   90.00
#
_symmetry.space_group_name_H-M   'P 1'
#
loop_
_entity.id
_entity.type
_entity.pdbx_description
1 polymer ?
#
loop_
_entity_poly.entity_id
_entity_poly.type
_entity_poly.pdbx_seq_one_letter_code
_entity_poly.pdbx_strand_id
1 'polypeptide(L)'
;MSRYNLSSQTRKPPERYAPATTGNDIATSGSTNFAFITVANEPHFYEEAIYSPHSKQWESAIESEFCQLQKADVFKWVNKLPSGKRAVGSRIVFKEKLDENGQRTKFKARIVAKGFSQVPGQDFTETFSSVAKFTMLRIFLALAAYLDFEIHQVDIVAAYLQGDLDEEIYMEVPKGVERFGLGSHYWKLKKALYGLKQAGRQWKKRLHDILTKFNLTRAFTDDCLYIKKEAKKIILIVLVYVDDMVVAGPNGTHIVSFKSALAENFDITDMRELRFMLGILVTCDREKQLIYLSQSAYIHQILNRFGMRDAIPVSTPLAVKHNLSTSQSPTSEAEKHAYKGYLDGIHYLSLVGSLLFATQTCPDIQFAVSLVAQFGGNPGVAHLEAAKRILHYLKGTVDFRLVLGK
;
A
#
# COMPACT_ATOMS: atom_id res chain seq x y z
N MET A 1 -0.29 -28.01 -41.39
CA MET A 1 -0.05 -26.54 -41.40
C MET A 1 -1.42 -25.85 -41.46
N SER A 2 -1.94 -25.44 -40.35
CA SER A 2 -3.20 -24.68 -40.29
C SER A 2 -2.94 -23.33 -39.61
N ARG A 3 -3.10 -22.26 -40.38
CA ARG A 3 -2.93 -20.87 -39.94
C ARG A 3 -4.21 -20.44 -39.23
N TYR A 4 -4.12 -20.05 -37.96
CA TYR A 4 -5.20 -19.35 -37.27
C TYR A 4 -5.30 -17.92 -37.80
N ASN A 5 -6.40 -17.63 -38.49
CA ASN A 5 -6.80 -16.26 -38.83
C ASN A 5 -7.38 -15.58 -37.57
N LEU A 6 -6.64 -14.61 -37.01
CA LEU A 6 -7.17 -13.70 -36.02
C LEU A 6 -7.96 -12.62 -36.76
N SER A 7 -9.28 -12.70 -36.71
CA SER A 7 -10.17 -11.63 -37.17
C SER A 7 -9.95 -10.37 -36.31
N SER A 8 -9.77 -9.24 -37.00
CA SER A 8 -9.66 -7.90 -36.42
C SER A 8 -11.00 -7.45 -35.80
N GLN A 9 -11.32 -7.93 -34.60
CA GLN A 9 -12.34 -7.31 -33.78
C GLN A 9 -11.70 -6.16 -33.02
N THR A 10 -12.02 -4.94 -33.41
CA THR A 10 -11.79 -3.72 -32.62
C THR A 10 -12.45 -3.91 -31.27
N ARG A 11 -11.66 -4.25 -30.24
CA ARG A 11 -12.12 -4.27 -28.86
C ARG A 11 -12.48 -2.83 -28.48
N LYS A 12 -13.77 -2.55 -28.29
CA LYS A 12 -14.19 -1.35 -27.55
C LYS A 12 -13.56 -1.43 -26.16
N PRO A 13 -12.93 -0.35 -25.65
CA PRO A 13 -12.51 -0.33 -24.27
C PRO A 13 -13.74 -0.58 -23.39
N PRO A 14 -13.61 -1.35 -22.29
CA PRO A 14 -14.70 -1.54 -21.37
C PRO A 14 -15.17 -0.16 -20.90
N GLU A 15 -16.49 0.06 -20.87
CA GLU A 15 -17.08 1.24 -20.27
C GLU A 15 -16.49 1.37 -18.87
N ARG A 16 -15.82 2.50 -18.62
CA ARG A 16 -15.25 2.78 -17.31
C ARG A 16 -16.40 2.76 -16.32
N TYR A 17 -16.34 1.84 -15.37
CA TYR A 17 -17.08 1.98 -14.14
C TYR A 17 -16.77 3.37 -13.61
N ALA A 18 -17.75 4.24 -13.58
CA ALA A 18 -17.65 5.44 -12.77
C ALA A 18 -17.41 4.95 -11.34
N PRO A 19 -16.29 5.34 -10.70
CA PRO A 19 -16.11 4.96 -9.31
C PRO A 19 -17.29 5.58 -8.56
N ALA A 20 -18.02 4.74 -7.84
CA ALA A 20 -18.90 5.25 -6.81
C ALA A 20 -18.03 6.20 -5.98
N THR A 21 -18.50 7.44 -5.81
CA THR A 21 -17.82 8.50 -5.08
C THR A 21 -17.79 8.18 -3.58
N THR A 22 -17.00 7.20 -3.21
CA THR A 22 -16.50 6.95 -1.87
C THR A 22 -14.99 6.87 -2.02
N GLY A 23 -14.37 8.04 -1.81
CA GLY A 23 -12.93 8.18 -1.96
C GLY A 23 -12.18 7.24 -1.04
N ASN A 24 -11.26 6.50 -1.60
CA ASN A 24 -10.10 5.91 -0.94
C ASN A 24 -9.20 5.21 -1.96
N ASP A 25 -8.77 5.97 -3.01
CA ASP A 25 -7.55 5.60 -3.74
C ASP A 25 -6.39 6.37 -3.11
N ILE A 26 -5.97 5.89 -1.95
CA ILE A 26 -4.76 6.39 -1.29
C ILE A 26 -3.66 5.39 -1.60
N ALA A 27 -2.72 5.80 -2.46
CA ALA A 27 -1.39 5.22 -2.46
C ALA A 27 -0.77 5.51 -1.08
N THR A 28 -0.85 4.56 -0.17
CA THR A 28 -0.27 4.66 1.16
C THR A 28 1.21 4.37 1.07
N SER A 29 2.01 5.41 1.23
CA SER A 29 3.42 5.28 1.58
C SER A 29 3.55 4.58 2.93
N GLY A 30 4.47 3.64 2.99
CA GLY A 30 4.73 2.83 4.16
C GLY A 30 5.04 3.65 5.41
N SER A 31 4.28 3.46 6.36
CA SER A 31 4.59 3.48 7.78
C SER A 31 3.56 2.57 8.38
N THR A 32 3.95 1.71 9.31
CA THR A 32 3.15 0.74 10.05
C THR A 32 1.71 1.21 10.30
N ASN A 33 0.93 1.22 9.26
CA ASN A 33 -0.46 1.54 9.34
C ASN A 33 -1.18 0.21 9.22
N PHE A 34 -1.86 -0.18 10.29
CA PHE A 34 -3.05 -0.98 10.17
C PHE A 34 -3.97 -0.24 9.18
N ALA A 35 -3.67 -0.38 7.89
CA ALA A 35 -4.44 0.23 6.83
C ALA A 35 -5.83 -0.36 6.93
N PHE A 36 -6.80 0.48 7.15
CA PHE A 36 -8.25 0.26 7.07
C PHE A 36 -9.08 0.44 8.34
N ILE A 37 -8.59 1.11 9.38
CA ILE A 37 -9.53 1.81 10.23
C ILE A 37 -9.74 3.18 9.58
N THR A 38 -10.79 3.33 8.80
CA THR A 38 -11.34 4.64 8.51
C THR A 38 -11.89 5.14 9.85
N VAL A 39 -11.14 5.98 10.53
CA VAL A 39 -11.68 6.69 11.69
C VAL A 39 -12.80 7.55 11.14
N ALA A 40 -14.00 7.39 11.63
CA ALA A 40 -15.22 8.02 11.09
C ALA A 40 -15.21 9.56 11.11
N ASN A 41 -14.10 10.20 11.52
CA ASN A 41 -13.98 11.63 11.77
C ASN A 41 -12.73 12.28 11.12
N GLU A 42 -12.04 11.62 10.16
CA GLU A 42 -10.94 12.29 9.46
C GLU A 42 -11.50 13.34 8.49
N PRO A 43 -10.99 14.60 8.52
CA PRO A 43 -11.47 15.64 7.61
C PRO A 43 -11.17 15.28 6.14
N HIS A 44 -12.15 15.47 5.27
CA HIS A 44 -11.99 15.26 3.83
C HIS A 44 -11.49 16.52 3.11
N PHE A 45 -11.78 17.69 3.67
CA PHE A 45 -11.44 18.99 3.13
C PHE A 45 -10.80 19.90 4.16
N TYR A 46 -10.08 20.92 3.69
CA TYR A 46 -9.42 21.90 4.54
C TYR A 46 -10.38 22.56 5.56
N GLU A 47 -11.57 22.94 5.09
CA GLU A 47 -12.59 23.60 5.91
C GLU A 47 -13.02 22.71 7.08
N GLU A 48 -13.26 21.43 6.84
CA GLU A 48 -13.61 20.49 7.90
C GLU A 48 -12.52 20.40 8.97
N ALA A 49 -11.25 20.41 8.55
CA ALA A 49 -10.11 20.36 9.47
C ALA A 49 -10.05 21.60 10.36
N ILE A 50 -10.22 22.79 9.77
CA ILE A 50 -10.09 24.09 10.48
C ILE A 50 -11.30 24.38 11.38
N TYR A 51 -12.49 23.90 11.02
CA TYR A 51 -13.68 24.03 11.88
C TYR A 51 -13.86 22.87 12.86
N SER A 52 -12.95 21.88 12.86
CA SER A 52 -13.00 20.76 13.78
C SER A 52 -12.51 21.16 15.20
N PRO A 53 -12.87 20.38 16.23
CA PRO A 53 -12.31 20.57 17.60
C PRO A 53 -10.77 20.50 17.66
N HIS A 54 -10.14 19.94 16.61
CA HIS A 54 -8.69 19.73 16.49
C HIS A 54 -8.03 20.67 15.49
N SER A 55 -8.62 21.84 15.19
CA SER A 55 -8.14 22.80 14.19
C SER A 55 -6.66 23.15 14.34
N LYS A 56 -6.21 23.45 15.57
CA LYS A 56 -4.80 23.80 15.87
C LYS A 56 -3.83 22.67 15.52
N GLN A 57 -4.20 21.42 15.81
CA GLN A 57 -3.38 20.25 15.50
C GLN A 57 -3.30 20.03 13.99
N TRP A 58 -4.41 20.23 13.26
CA TRP A 58 -4.42 20.15 11.80
C TRP A 58 -3.61 21.28 11.16
N GLU A 59 -3.72 22.50 11.66
CA GLU A 59 -2.90 23.63 11.19
C GLU A 59 -1.40 23.36 11.37
N SER A 60 -1.00 22.88 12.55
CA SER A 60 0.39 22.48 12.82
C SER A 60 0.86 21.34 11.91
N ALA A 61 -0.02 20.36 11.59
CA ALA A 61 0.31 19.29 10.67
C ALA A 61 0.50 19.79 9.23
N ILE A 62 -0.33 20.75 8.76
CA ILE A 62 -0.19 21.40 7.45
C ILE A 62 1.12 22.19 7.37
N GLU A 63 1.42 22.97 8.40
CA GLU A 63 2.64 23.75 8.45
C GLU A 63 3.90 22.86 8.44
N SER A 64 3.88 21.79 9.21
CA SER A 64 4.96 20.79 9.23
C SER A 64 5.19 20.18 7.86
N GLU A 65 4.13 19.79 7.15
CA GLU A 65 4.22 19.25 5.79
C GLU A 65 4.77 20.30 4.81
N PHE A 66 4.25 21.53 4.87
CA PHE A 66 4.73 22.63 4.01
C PHE A 66 6.22 22.90 4.24
N CYS A 67 6.67 23.02 5.50
CA CYS A 67 8.09 23.20 5.82
C CYS A 67 8.96 22.04 5.31
N GLN A 68 8.45 20.79 5.35
CA GLN A 68 9.16 19.64 4.80
C GLN A 68 9.33 19.75 3.27
N LEU A 69 8.28 20.14 2.55
CA LEU A 69 8.33 20.34 1.11
C LEU A 69 9.32 21.48 0.73
N GLN A 70 9.30 22.55 1.51
CA GLN A 70 10.21 23.70 1.32
C GLN A 70 11.66 23.31 1.59
N LYS A 71 11.95 22.63 2.71
CA LYS A 71 13.29 22.11 3.05
C LYS A 71 13.81 21.15 1.97
N ALA A 72 12.94 20.32 1.40
CA ALA A 72 13.31 19.40 0.33
C ALA A 72 13.44 20.07 -1.06
N ASP A 73 13.19 21.37 -1.16
CA ASP A 73 13.22 22.16 -2.41
C ASP A 73 12.32 21.56 -3.52
N VAL A 74 11.10 21.14 -3.13
CA VAL A 74 10.18 20.43 -4.03
C VAL A 74 9.61 21.35 -5.11
N PHE A 75 9.47 22.65 -4.84
CA PHE A 75 8.77 23.59 -5.73
C PHE A 75 9.39 25.00 -5.75
N LYS A 76 9.00 25.77 -6.75
CA LYS A 76 9.14 27.23 -6.79
C LYS A 76 7.76 27.87 -6.87
N TRP A 77 7.58 29.01 -6.17
CA TRP A 77 6.38 29.84 -6.32
C TRP A 77 6.32 30.50 -7.69
N VAL A 78 5.12 30.55 -8.27
CA VAL A 78 4.83 31.16 -9.57
C VAL A 78 3.51 31.92 -9.51
N ASN A 79 3.53 33.20 -9.87
CA ASN A 79 2.35 34.05 -9.80
C ASN A 79 1.42 33.84 -11.00
N LYS A 80 1.97 33.47 -12.16
CA LYS A 80 1.22 33.29 -13.42
C LYS A 80 1.79 32.11 -14.18
N LEU A 81 0.88 31.29 -14.72
CA LEU A 81 1.27 30.19 -15.60
C LEU A 81 1.86 30.72 -16.92
N PRO A 82 2.92 30.10 -17.45
CA PRO A 82 3.40 30.38 -18.80
C PRO A 82 2.29 30.10 -19.84
N SER A 83 2.37 30.78 -20.98
CA SER A 83 1.42 30.60 -22.08
C SER A 83 1.37 29.14 -22.52
N GLY A 84 0.17 28.59 -22.68
CA GLY A 84 -0.07 27.19 -23.07
C GLY A 84 0.13 26.17 -21.97
N LYS A 85 0.57 26.55 -20.75
CA LYS A 85 0.68 25.66 -19.60
C LYS A 85 -0.60 25.68 -18.77
N ARG A 86 -0.89 24.56 -18.14
CA ARG A 86 -1.99 24.39 -17.18
C ARG A 86 -1.42 23.89 -15.85
N ALA A 87 -2.15 24.10 -14.78
CA ALA A 87 -1.80 23.55 -13.48
C ALA A 87 -2.56 22.25 -13.18
N VAL A 88 -1.89 21.31 -12.55
CA VAL A 88 -2.49 20.13 -11.93
C VAL A 88 -3.14 20.59 -10.63
N GLY A 89 -4.37 20.17 -10.36
CA GLY A 89 -5.02 20.49 -9.10
C GLY A 89 -4.30 19.86 -7.90
N SER A 90 -4.56 20.38 -6.72
CA SER A 90 -4.01 19.89 -5.47
C SER A 90 -5.07 19.64 -4.41
N ARG A 91 -4.72 18.95 -3.34
CA ARG A 91 -5.51 18.84 -2.11
C ARG A 91 -4.61 18.53 -0.92
N ILE A 92 -5.15 18.72 0.28
CA ILE A 92 -4.54 18.21 1.51
C ILE A 92 -5.27 16.92 1.90
N VAL A 93 -4.52 15.89 2.25
CA VAL A 93 -5.04 14.64 2.81
C VAL A 93 -4.70 14.61 4.29
N PHE A 94 -5.72 14.47 5.10
CA PHE A 94 -5.62 14.41 6.56
C PHE A 94 -5.65 12.96 7.03
N LYS A 95 -4.83 12.63 8.02
CA LYS A 95 -4.77 11.30 8.61
C LYS A 95 -4.47 11.38 10.10
N GLU A 96 -5.28 10.71 10.92
CA GLU A 96 -4.99 10.48 12.31
C GLU A 96 -4.18 9.18 12.46
N LYS A 97 -3.07 9.23 13.19
CA LYS A 97 -2.34 8.02 13.57
C LYS A 97 -2.83 7.57 14.93
N LEU A 98 -3.14 6.29 15.04
CA LEU A 98 -3.55 5.64 16.28
C LEU A 98 -2.42 4.69 16.74
N ASP A 99 -2.33 4.45 18.04
CA ASP A 99 -1.50 3.40 18.64
C ASP A 99 -2.20 2.03 18.59
N GLU A 100 -1.56 1.03 19.18
CA GLU A 100 -2.06 -0.34 19.27
C GLU A 100 -3.38 -0.45 20.07
N ASN A 101 -3.66 0.53 20.93
CA ASN A 101 -4.87 0.61 21.76
C ASN A 101 -5.99 1.43 21.09
N GLY A 102 -5.76 1.90 19.85
CA GLY A 102 -6.69 2.78 19.14
C GLY A 102 -6.70 4.22 19.63
N GLN A 103 -5.71 4.63 20.47
CA GLN A 103 -5.59 6.00 20.92
C GLN A 103 -4.84 6.84 19.88
N ARG A 104 -5.31 8.08 19.70
CA ARG A 104 -4.73 9.03 18.76
C ARG A 104 -3.34 9.46 19.21
N THR A 105 -2.34 9.22 18.37
CA THR A 105 -0.94 9.57 18.64
C THR A 105 -0.46 10.79 17.88
N LYS A 106 -0.95 11.00 16.66
CA LYS A 106 -0.46 12.09 15.80
C LYS A 106 -1.47 12.47 14.72
N PHE A 107 -1.57 13.78 14.47
CA PHE A 107 -2.21 14.34 13.28
C PHE A 107 -1.20 14.45 12.14
N LYS A 108 -1.56 14.01 10.96
CA LYS A 108 -0.71 14.07 9.76
C LYS A 108 -1.48 14.69 8.62
N ALA A 109 -0.90 15.71 8.00
CA ALA A 109 -1.38 16.27 6.74
C ALA A 109 -0.39 15.91 5.63
N ARG A 110 -0.89 15.67 4.41
CA ARG A 110 -0.06 15.52 3.22
C ARG A 110 -0.61 16.40 2.11
N ILE A 111 0.25 17.21 1.51
CA ILE A 111 -0.07 17.95 0.32
C ILE A 111 0.13 17.04 -0.88
N VAL A 112 -0.94 16.81 -1.66
CA VAL A 112 -0.92 15.85 -2.77
C VAL A 112 -1.44 16.48 -4.05
N ALA A 113 -0.83 16.11 -5.19
CA ALA A 113 -1.33 16.46 -6.51
C ALA A 113 -2.54 15.60 -6.88
N LYS A 114 -3.50 16.17 -7.61
CA LYS A 114 -4.62 15.46 -8.22
C LYS A 114 -4.18 14.81 -9.53
N GLY A 115 -3.37 13.75 -9.46
CA GLY A 115 -2.75 13.11 -10.63
C GLY A 115 -3.74 12.60 -11.67
N PHE A 116 -5.01 12.39 -11.31
CA PHE A 116 -6.05 12.03 -12.28
C PHE A 116 -6.30 13.15 -13.31
N SER A 117 -5.94 14.42 -13.01
CA SER A 117 -6.04 15.54 -13.92
C SER A 117 -4.82 15.69 -14.83
N GLN A 118 -3.74 14.93 -14.65
CA GLN A 118 -2.56 14.97 -15.50
C GLN A 118 -2.87 14.42 -16.91
N VAL A 119 -2.30 15.06 -17.94
CA VAL A 119 -2.44 14.68 -19.34
C VAL A 119 -1.21 13.93 -19.83
N PRO A 120 -1.40 12.73 -20.43
CA PRO A 120 -0.31 11.99 -21.08
C PRO A 120 0.37 12.83 -22.17
N GLY A 121 1.70 12.74 -22.27
CA GLY A 121 2.49 13.48 -23.25
C GLY A 121 2.75 14.95 -22.92
N GLN A 122 2.07 15.49 -21.89
CA GLN A 122 2.29 16.86 -21.38
C GLN A 122 2.87 16.85 -19.96
N ASP A 123 2.16 16.20 -19.03
CA ASP A 123 2.48 16.20 -17.61
C ASP A 123 3.26 14.93 -17.21
N PHE A 124 3.23 13.90 -18.03
CA PHE A 124 3.99 12.67 -17.85
C PHE A 124 4.08 11.86 -19.15
N THR A 125 5.12 11.06 -19.28
CA THR A 125 5.29 10.11 -20.40
C THR A 125 5.10 8.69 -19.89
N GLU A 126 5.89 8.28 -18.92
CA GLU A 126 5.84 6.96 -18.33
C GLU A 126 5.59 7.01 -16.83
N THR A 127 4.78 6.07 -16.34
CA THR A 127 4.35 6.05 -14.93
C THR A 127 4.65 4.73 -14.23
N PHE A 128 5.00 3.69 -14.99
CA PHE A 128 5.17 2.37 -14.41
C PHE A 128 6.29 2.35 -13.37
N SER A 129 5.95 1.87 -12.18
CA SER A 129 6.87 1.58 -11.09
C SER A 129 6.45 0.27 -10.46
N SER A 130 7.33 -0.73 -10.48
CA SER A 130 7.07 -2.00 -9.81
C SER A 130 7.11 -1.81 -8.29
N VAL A 131 6.22 -2.52 -7.61
CA VAL A 131 6.18 -2.66 -6.15
C VAL A 131 6.46 -4.12 -5.82
N ALA A 132 7.22 -4.39 -4.76
CA ALA A 132 7.54 -5.74 -4.36
C ALA A 132 6.27 -6.55 -4.09
N LYS A 133 6.21 -7.75 -4.69
CA LYS A 133 5.10 -8.66 -4.45
C LYS A 133 5.25 -9.33 -3.08
N PHE A 134 4.13 -9.65 -2.46
CA PHE A 134 4.13 -10.36 -1.18
C PHE A 134 4.87 -11.72 -1.25
N THR A 135 4.75 -12.40 -2.38
CA THR A 135 5.50 -13.63 -2.65
C THR A 135 7.00 -13.40 -2.58
N MET A 136 7.48 -12.25 -3.06
CA MET A 136 8.90 -11.90 -2.99
C MET A 136 9.36 -11.66 -1.55
N LEU A 137 8.53 -11.03 -0.71
CA LEU A 137 8.82 -10.89 0.72
C LEU A 137 8.97 -12.28 1.39
N ARG A 138 8.08 -13.22 1.11
CA ARG A 138 8.21 -14.60 1.64
C ARG A 138 9.47 -15.31 1.17
N ILE A 139 9.83 -15.17 -0.11
CA ILE A 139 11.08 -15.73 -0.67
C ILE A 139 12.29 -15.07 0.01
N PHE A 140 12.29 -13.75 0.16
CA PHE A 140 13.34 -13.00 0.85
C PHE A 140 13.53 -13.51 2.29
N LEU A 141 12.43 -13.64 3.06
CA LEU A 141 12.47 -14.11 4.44
C LEU A 141 12.93 -15.57 4.54
N ALA A 142 12.42 -16.46 3.68
CA ALA A 142 12.85 -17.85 3.65
C ALA A 142 14.34 -17.98 3.30
N LEU A 143 14.84 -17.18 2.36
CA LEU A 143 16.24 -17.16 2.00
C LEU A 143 17.11 -16.61 3.14
N ALA A 144 16.66 -15.56 3.82
CA ALA A 144 17.36 -14.99 4.96
C ALA A 144 17.45 -16.00 6.12
N ALA A 145 16.36 -16.74 6.42
CA ALA A 145 16.36 -17.82 7.40
C ALA A 145 17.33 -18.95 7.00
N TYR A 146 17.30 -19.38 5.74
CA TYR A 146 18.18 -20.43 5.23
C TYR A 146 19.66 -20.07 5.33
N LEU A 147 20.00 -18.80 5.08
CA LEU A 147 21.36 -18.26 5.13
C LEU A 147 21.79 -17.83 6.53
N ASP A 148 20.92 -17.94 7.53
CA ASP A 148 21.10 -17.42 8.90
C ASP A 148 21.49 -15.94 8.94
N PHE A 149 20.77 -15.14 8.15
CA PHE A 149 21.00 -13.70 8.07
C PHE A 149 20.21 -12.92 9.12
N GLU A 150 20.80 -11.86 9.64
CA GLU A 150 20.09 -10.83 10.38
C GLU A 150 19.19 -10.03 9.43
N ILE A 151 18.01 -9.66 9.90
CA ILE A 151 17.03 -8.94 9.08
C ILE A 151 16.66 -7.63 9.76
N HIS A 152 16.89 -6.52 9.09
CA HIS A 152 16.55 -5.19 9.57
C HIS A 152 15.57 -4.49 8.64
N GLN A 153 14.88 -3.49 9.19
CA GLN A 153 13.99 -2.62 8.43
C GLN A 153 14.48 -1.18 8.47
N VAL A 154 14.35 -0.48 7.35
CA VAL A 154 14.68 0.93 7.18
C VAL A 154 13.53 1.61 6.45
N ASP A 155 13.08 2.76 6.94
CA ASP A 155 12.09 3.63 6.28
C ASP A 155 12.80 4.85 5.69
N ILE A 156 12.51 5.19 4.44
CA ILE A 156 13.01 6.39 3.78
C ILE A 156 12.03 7.52 3.99
N VAL A 157 12.47 8.56 4.67
CA VAL A 157 11.62 9.73 4.95
C VAL A 157 11.29 10.46 3.65
N ALA A 158 9.98 10.60 3.38
CA ALA A 158 9.48 11.33 2.22
C ALA A 158 10.07 10.87 0.87
N ALA A 159 10.10 9.57 0.64
CA ALA A 159 10.74 8.91 -0.50
C ALA A 159 10.39 9.53 -1.86
N TYR A 160 9.10 9.82 -2.14
CA TYR A 160 8.71 10.43 -3.41
C TYR A 160 9.34 11.81 -3.64
N LEU A 161 9.57 12.59 -2.59
CA LEU A 161 10.18 13.92 -2.69
C LEU A 161 11.67 13.88 -3.04
N GLN A 162 12.27 12.68 -3.08
CA GLN A 162 13.65 12.47 -3.49
C GLN A 162 13.82 12.29 -5.01
N GLY A 163 12.71 12.01 -5.74
CA GLY A 163 12.74 11.81 -7.18
C GLY A 163 12.68 13.14 -7.94
N ASP A 164 13.59 13.35 -8.89
CA ASP A 164 13.56 14.50 -9.78
C ASP A 164 12.49 14.31 -10.87
N LEU A 165 11.85 15.40 -11.31
CA LEU A 165 10.90 15.38 -12.40
C LEU A 165 11.59 15.59 -13.74
N ASP A 166 11.28 14.77 -14.73
CA ASP A 166 11.74 14.90 -16.10
C ASP A 166 10.87 15.91 -16.87
N GLU A 167 9.61 16.16 -16.44
CA GLU A 167 8.64 17.05 -17.06
C GLU A 167 8.44 18.35 -16.27
N GLU A 168 8.08 19.40 -16.99
CA GLU A 168 7.76 20.70 -16.39
C GLU A 168 6.29 20.72 -15.93
N ILE A 169 6.07 20.57 -14.63
CA ILE A 169 4.75 20.48 -14.01
C ILE A 169 4.47 21.73 -13.16
N TYR A 170 3.28 22.30 -13.37
CA TYR A 170 2.71 23.33 -12.52
C TYR A 170 1.56 22.74 -11.72
N MET A 171 1.43 23.14 -10.46
CA MET A 171 0.39 22.67 -9.55
C MET A 171 -0.28 23.88 -8.89
N GLU A 172 -1.59 23.82 -8.71
CA GLU A 172 -2.33 24.80 -7.91
C GLU A 172 -1.90 24.69 -6.44
N VAL A 173 -1.75 25.83 -5.78
CA VAL A 173 -1.48 25.84 -4.35
C VAL A 173 -2.72 25.33 -3.60
N PRO A 174 -2.60 24.35 -2.70
CA PRO A 174 -3.75 23.84 -1.97
C PRO A 174 -4.28 24.88 -0.99
N LYS A 175 -5.61 24.90 -0.83
CA LYS A 175 -6.29 25.78 0.11
C LYS A 175 -5.71 25.64 1.53
N GLY A 176 -5.47 26.77 2.20
CA GLY A 176 -4.84 26.82 3.51
C GLY A 176 -3.31 26.91 3.49
N VAL A 177 -2.68 26.78 2.32
CA VAL A 177 -1.23 26.92 2.12
C VAL A 177 -0.89 28.24 1.43
N GLU A 178 -1.86 28.90 0.80
CA GLU A 178 -1.70 30.19 0.11
C GLU A 178 -1.14 31.27 1.02
N ARG A 179 -1.45 31.20 2.33
CA ARG A 179 -0.95 32.13 3.36
C ARG A 179 0.57 32.20 3.47
N PHE A 180 1.28 31.14 3.01
CA PHE A 180 2.75 31.11 3.00
C PHE A 180 3.37 31.68 1.74
N GLY A 181 2.57 31.99 0.70
CA GLY A 181 3.05 32.27 -0.66
C GLY A 181 2.95 33.71 -1.12
N LEU A 182 2.65 34.69 -0.24
CA LEU A 182 2.59 36.12 -0.56
C LEU A 182 1.77 36.43 -1.83
N GLY A 183 0.66 35.73 -2.04
CA GLY A 183 -0.25 35.94 -3.19
C GLY A 183 0.07 35.11 -4.44
N SER A 184 1.04 34.22 -4.40
CA SER A 184 1.31 33.29 -5.51
C SER A 184 0.28 32.13 -5.49
N HIS A 185 -0.24 31.78 -6.69
CA HIS A 185 -1.32 30.79 -6.82
C HIS A 185 -0.85 29.43 -7.31
N TYR A 186 0.40 29.33 -7.78
CA TYR A 186 0.93 28.13 -8.42
C TYR A 186 2.30 27.76 -7.88
N TRP A 187 2.59 26.46 -7.92
CA TRP A 187 3.91 25.89 -7.73
C TRP A 187 4.42 25.32 -9.05
N LYS A 188 5.63 25.67 -9.44
CA LYS A 188 6.40 24.90 -10.41
C LYS A 188 7.12 23.81 -9.65
N LEU A 189 6.77 22.56 -9.88
CA LEU A 189 7.39 21.43 -9.20
C LEU A 189 8.80 21.16 -9.76
N LYS A 190 9.76 20.91 -8.88
CA LYS A 190 11.12 20.52 -9.20
C LYS A 190 11.32 19.03 -8.98
N LYS A 191 10.65 18.49 -7.97
CA LYS A 191 10.70 17.08 -7.57
C LYS A 191 9.32 16.46 -7.57
N ALA A 192 9.32 15.13 -7.59
CA ALA A 192 8.07 14.37 -7.51
C ALA A 192 7.34 14.65 -6.20
N LEU A 193 6.03 14.62 -6.25
CA LEU A 193 5.13 14.86 -5.12
C LEU A 193 4.11 13.73 -5.06
N TYR A 194 3.63 13.45 -3.85
CA TYR A 194 2.53 12.51 -3.65
C TYR A 194 1.34 12.82 -4.55
N GLY A 195 0.78 11.80 -5.18
CA GLY A 195 -0.36 11.92 -6.07
C GLY A 195 -0.01 12.15 -7.55
N LEU A 196 1.21 12.54 -7.92
CA LEU A 196 1.65 12.53 -9.31
C LEU A 196 1.77 11.10 -9.83
N LYS A 197 1.35 10.86 -11.06
CA LYS A 197 1.36 9.53 -11.69
C LYS A 197 2.77 8.94 -11.82
N GLN A 198 3.78 9.76 -12.09
CA GLN A 198 5.17 9.34 -12.26
C GLN A 198 5.99 9.37 -10.95
N ALA A 199 5.42 9.78 -9.81
CA ALA A 199 6.18 9.94 -8.57
C ALA A 199 6.91 8.65 -8.16
N GLY A 200 6.23 7.50 -8.19
CA GLY A 200 6.83 6.20 -7.88
C GLY A 200 7.98 5.82 -8.81
N ARG A 201 7.85 6.13 -10.11
CA ARG A 201 8.90 5.87 -11.11
C ARG A 201 10.14 6.72 -10.86
N GLN A 202 9.97 8.01 -10.60
CA GLN A 202 11.08 8.93 -10.34
C GLN A 202 11.82 8.56 -9.06
N TRP A 203 11.10 8.23 -8.00
CA TRP A 203 11.68 7.72 -6.78
C TRP A 203 12.49 6.43 -7.03
N LYS A 204 11.89 5.44 -7.72
CA LYS A 204 12.56 4.17 -8.03
C LYS A 204 13.84 4.37 -8.85
N LYS A 205 13.83 5.28 -9.84
CA LYS A 205 15.00 5.66 -10.64
C LYS A 205 16.12 6.18 -9.73
N ARG A 206 15.80 7.16 -8.87
CA ARG A 206 16.76 7.75 -7.92
C ARG A 206 17.34 6.72 -6.96
N LEU A 207 16.49 5.86 -6.39
CA LEU A 207 16.92 4.82 -5.48
C LEU A 207 17.81 3.78 -6.17
N HIS A 208 17.43 3.35 -7.39
CA HIS A 208 18.22 2.40 -8.17
C HIS A 208 19.66 2.91 -8.42
N ASP A 209 19.79 4.17 -8.81
CA ASP A 209 21.11 4.78 -9.06
C ASP A 209 21.99 4.77 -7.80
N ILE A 210 21.39 5.01 -6.63
CA ILE A 210 22.12 4.98 -5.35
C ILE A 210 22.47 3.55 -4.95
N LEU A 211 21.53 2.61 -5.00
CA LEU A 211 21.81 1.21 -4.66
C LEU A 211 22.89 0.59 -5.57
N THR A 212 22.90 0.96 -6.85
CA THR A 212 23.94 0.52 -7.79
C THR A 212 25.34 1.07 -7.42
N LYS A 213 25.42 2.32 -6.94
CA LYS A 213 26.69 2.88 -6.42
C LYS A 213 27.23 2.11 -5.22
N PHE A 214 26.37 1.46 -4.44
CA PHE A 214 26.76 0.59 -3.33
C PHE A 214 27.09 -0.85 -3.77
N ASN A 215 27.25 -1.09 -5.08
CA ASN A 215 27.49 -2.40 -5.67
C ASN A 215 26.38 -3.42 -5.41
N LEU A 216 25.15 -2.94 -5.28
CA LEU A 216 23.97 -3.79 -5.29
C LEU A 216 23.49 -3.99 -6.72
N THR A 217 23.26 -5.24 -7.09
CA THR A 217 22.73 -5.62 -8.40
C THR A 217 21.27 -5.98 -8.27
N ARG A 218 20.41 -5.40 -9.12
CA ARG A 218 18.99 -5.74 -9.19
C ARG A 218 18.81 -7.19 -9.65
N ALA A 219 17.93 -7.93 -8.99
CA ALA A 219 17.62 -9.29 -9.37
C ALA A 219 16.85 -9.32 -10.70
N PHE A 220 17.10 -10.34 -11.51
CA PHE A 220 16.43 -10.52 -12.80
C PHE A 220 14.92 -10.82 -12.63
N THR A 221 14.56 -11.49 -11.54
CA THR A 221 13.19 -11.99 -11.29
C THR A 221 12.25 -10.95 -10.70
N ASP A 222 12.78 -9.93 -10.03
CA ASP A 222 11.99 -8.87 -9.41
C ASP A 222 12.80 -7.57 -9.32
N ASP A 223 12.23 -6.52 -9.85
CA ASP A 223 12.83 -5.19 -9.89
C ASP A 223 13.00 -4.51 -8.51
N CYS A 224 12.38 -5.05 -7.48
CA CYS A 224 12.43 -4.53 -6.13
C CYS A 224 13.43 -5.28 -5.23
N LEU A 225 14.04 -6.36 -5.75
CA LEU A 225 15.04 -7.14 -5.04
C LEU A 225 16.45 -6.79 -5.53
N TYR A 226 17.34 -6.48 -4.59
CA TYR A 226 18.73 -6.16 -4.84
C TYR A 226 19.64 -7.08 -4.05
N ILE A 227 20.76 -7.49 -4.63
CA ILE A 227 21.71 -8.44 -4.05
C ILE A 227 23.12 -7.88 -4.19
N LYS A 228 23.89 -7.91 -3.10
CA LYS A 228 25.34 -7.66 -3.13
C LYS A 228 26.07 -8.97 -2.90
N LYS A 229 27.08 -9.23 -3.73
CA LYS A 229 27.95 -10.41 -3.63
C LYS A 229 29.40 -10.00 -3.49
N GLU A 230 30.15 -10.72 -2.66
CA GLU A 230 31.60 -10.65 -2.56
C GLU A 230 32.16 -12.06 -2.66
N ALA A 231 33.19 -12.25 -3.49
CA ALA A 231 33.77 -13.57 -3.75
C ALA A 231 32.72 -14.68 -4.05
N LYS A 232 31.69 -14.34 -4.86
CA LYS A 232 30.53 -15.19 -5.20
C LYS A 232 29.57 -15.51 -4.05
N LYS A 233 29.81 -15.06 -2.84
CA LYS A 233 28.90 -15.22 -1.69
C LYS A 233 27.96 -14.02 -1.59
N ILE A 234 26.69 -14.27 -1.26
CA ILE A 234 25.73 -13.20 -0.96
C ILE A 234 26.11 -12.63 0.40
N ILE A 235 26.31 -11.32 0.46
CA ILE A 235 26.63 -10.60 1.72
C ILE A 235 25.55 -9.59 2.11
N LEU A 236 24.65 -9.24 1.19
CA LEU A 236 23.51 -8.37 1.47
C LEU A 236 22.38 -8.65 0.49
N ILE A 237 21.17 -8.69 1.01
CA ILE A 237 19.94 -8.74 0.22
C ILE A 237 19.06 -7.59 0.68
N VAL A 238 18.53 -6.81 -0.27
CA VAL A 238 17.64 -5.68 0.01
C VAL A 238 16.36 -5.84 -0.78
N LEU A 239 15.23 -5.85 -0.10
CA LEU A 239 13.91 -5.81 -0.72
C LEU A 239 13.29 -4.44 -0.48
N VAL A 240 12.90 -3.77 -1.56
CA VAL A 240 12.35 -2.42 -1.54
C VAL A 240 10.84 -2.47 -1.73
N TYR A 241 10.11 -1.86 -0.81
CA TYR A 241 8.66 -1.66 -0.92
C TYR A 241 8.35 -0.17 -0.75
N VAL A 242 8.46 0.59 -1.83
CA VAL A 242 8.30 2.04 -1.92
C VAL A 242 9.31 2.78 -1.01
N ASP A 243 8.91 3.21 0.18
CA ASP A 243 9.72 3.86 1.22
C ASP A 243 10.27 2.88 2.26
N ASP A 244 9.63 1.72 2.44
CA ASP A 244 10.11 0.65 3.31
C ASP A 244 11.17 -0.23 2.62
N MET A 245 12.25 -0.51 3.30
CA MET A 245 13.28 -1.47 2.88
C MET A 245 13.48 -2.54 3.94
N VAL A 246 13.54 -3.79 3.51
CA VAL A 246 14.02 -4.89 4.35
C VAL A 246 15.41 -5.29 3.87
N VAL A 247 16.34 -5.35 4.79
CA VAL A 247 17.76 -5.61 4.54
C VAL A 247 18.17 -6.84 5.31
N ALA A 248 18.79 -7.82 4.64
CA ALA A 248 19.32 -9.03 5.28
C ALA A 248 20.80 -9.21 4.96
N GLY A 249 21.58 -9.62 5.97
CA GLY A 249 23.00 -9.87 5.84
C GLY A 249 23.52 -10.84 6.93
N PRO A 250 24.71 -11.44 6.73
CA PRO A 250 25.26 -12.46 7.62
C PRO A 250 25.55 -11.96 9.04
N ASN A 251 25.77 -10.66 9.19
CA ASN A 251 26.00 -9.99 10.46
C ASN A 251 25.62 -8.53 10.42
N GLY A 252 25.48 -7.92 11.59
CA GLY A 252 25.12 -6.51 11.74
C GLY A 252 26.08 -5.52 11.05
N THR A 253 27.36 -5.87 10.87
CA THR A 253 28.36 -4.98 10.29
C THR A 253 28.02 -4.57 8.84
N HIS A 254 27.64 -5.55 8.00
CA HIS A 254 27.26 -5.27 6.61
C HIS A 254 25.96 -4.43 6.54
N ILE A 255 25.02 -4.71 7.43
CA ILE A 255 23.74 -3.98 7.51
C ILE A 255 23.98 -2.54 7.99
N VAL A 256 24.80 -2.34 9.03
CA VAL A 256 25.15 -1.01 9.55
C VAL A 256 25.89 -0.19 8.50
N SER A 257 26.89 -0.78 7.81
CA SER A 257 27.60 -0.11 6.73
C SER A 257 26.66 0.32 5.59
N PHE A 258 25.72 -0.55 5.21
CA PHE A 258 24.70 -0.19 4.22
C PHE A 258 23.78 0.95 4.69
N LYS A 259 23.30 0.90 5.93
CA LYS A 259 22.45 1.96 6.51
C LYS A 259 23.19 3.29 6.57
N SER A 260 24.46 3.30 6.97
CA SER A 260 25.29 4.51 7.01
C SER A 260 25.43 5.11 5.61
N ALA A 261 25.78 4.30 4.61
CA ALA A 261 25.88 4.74 3.23
C ALA A 261 24.54 5.22 2.64
N LEU A 262 23.43 4.63 3.05
CA LEU A 262 22.10 5.08 2.66
C LEU A 262 21.76 6.44 3.29
N ALA A 263 22.15 6.65 4.56
CA ALA A 263 21.94 7.88 5.31
C ALA A 263 22.74 9.09 4.76
N GLU A 264 23.84 8.84 4.03
CA GLU A 264 24.56 9.90 3.30
C GLU A 264 23.73 10.51 2.16
N ASN A 265 22.73 9.80 1.66
CA ASN A 265 21.95 10.19 0.49
C ASN A 265 20.49 10.53 0.81
N PHE A 266 19.95 9.98 1.88
CA PHE A 266 18.54 10.10 2.27
C PHE A 266 18.39 10.27 3.78
N ASP A 267 17.38 11.00 4.20
CA ASP A 267 16.91 10.95 5.58
C ASP A 267 16.25 9.57 5.80
N ILE A 268 16.79 8.77 6.72
CA ILE A 268 16.28 7.42 7.01
C ILE A 268 15.81 7.31 8.47
N THR A 269 14.85 6.42 8.69
CA THR A 269 14.48 5.94 10.02
C THR A 269 14.93 4.50 10.16
N ASP A 270 15.88 4.24 11.04
CA ASP A 270 16.32 2.86 11.36
C ASP A 270 15.31 2.19 12.29
N MET A 271 14.52 1.28 11.76
CA MET A 271 13.54 0.49 12.50
C MET A 271 14.18 -0.70 13.25
N ARG A 272 15.50 -0.90 13.10
CA ARG A 272 16.29 -2.01 13.66
C ARG A 272 15.86 -3.37 13.10
N GLU A 273 15.77 -4.40 13.95
CA GLU A 273 15.31 -5.73 13.54
C GLU A 273 13.89 -5.70 13.02
N LEU A 274 13.65 -6.46 11.95
CA LEU A 274 12.33 -6.58 11.36
C LEU A 274 11.36 -7.26 12.34
N ARG A 275 10.34 -6.55 12.76
CA ARG A 275 9.27 -7.07 13.61
C ARG A 275 7.90 -6.99 12.96
N PHE A 276 7.72 -6.02 12.09
CA PHE A 276 6.42 -5.77 11.50
C PHE A 276 6.58 -5.16 10.11
N MET A 277 5.98 -5.76 9.09
CA MET A 277 6.00 -5.24 7.73
C MET A 277 4.69 -5.52 7.01
N LEU A 278 4.16 -4.51 6.32
CA LEU A 278 2.94 -4.62 5.51
C LEU A 278 1.75 -5.25 6.26
N GLY A 279 1.59 -4.95 7.54
CA GLY A 279 0.49 -5.50 8.35
C GLY A 279 0.72 -6.91 8.88
N ILE A 280 1.95 -7.42 8.77
CA ILE A 280 2.33 -8.78 9.23
C ILE A 280 3.36 -8.67 10.34
N LEU A 281 3.09 -9.37 11.44
CA LEU A 281 4.06 -9.61 12.50
C LEU A 281 5.07 -10.66 12.04
N VAL A 282 6.35 -10.33 12.15
CA VAL A 282 7.49 -11.19 11.83
C VAL A 282 8.24 -11.53 13.12
N THR A 283 8.42 -12.80 13.39
CA THR A 283 9.18 -13.27 14.54
C THR A 283 10.29 -14.20 14.05
N CYS A 284 11.55 -13.83 14.30
CA CYS A 284 12.71 -14.64 13.91
C CYS A 284 13.19 -15.50 15.08
N ASP A 285 13.34 -16.79 14.84
CA ASP A 285 13.99 -17.76 15.75
C ASP A 285 15.29 -18.23 15.06
N ARG A 286 16.38 -17.52 15.34
CA ARG A 286 17.67 -17.79 14.68
C ARG A 286 18.27 -19.14 15.09
N GLU A 287 18.03 -19.58 16.33
CA GLU A 287 18.54 -20.88 16.80
C GLU A 287 17.96 -22.02 15.97
N LYS A 288 16.67 -21.92 15.60
CA LYS A 288 15.99 -22.90 14.76
C LYS A 288 16.05 -22.59 13.26
N GLN A 289 16.59 -21.46 12.87
CA GLN A 289 16.57 -20.93 11.51
C GLN A 289 15.14 -20.86 10.94
N LEU A 290 14.18 -20.39 11.78
CA LEU A 290 12.78 -20.26 11.44
C LEU A 290 12.31 -18.81 11.54
N ILE A 291 11.41 -18.43 10.65
CA ILE A 291 10.68 -17.16 10.69
C ILE A 291 9.19 -17.45 10.71
N TYR A 292 8.50 -16.86 11.66
CA TYR A 292 7.06 -16.97 11.84
C TYR A 292 6.38 -15.70 11.37
N LEU A 293 5.38 -15.84 10.50
CA LEU A 293 4.55 -14.74 10.02
C LEU A 293 3.14 -14.87 10.59
N SER A 294 2.62 -13.81 11.18
CA SER A 294 1.29 -13.78 11.79
C SER A 294 0.50 -12.55 11.43
N GLN A 295 -0.79 -12.73 11.20
CA GLN A 295 -1.79 -11.68 11.05
C GLN A 295 -2.89 -11.76 12.13
N SER A 296 -2.60 -12.33 13.31
CA SER A 296 -3.58 -12.54 14.38
C SER A 296 -4.35 -11.25 14.71
N ALA A 297 -3.66 -10.13 14.88
CA ALA A 297 -4.31 -8.84 15.14
C ALA A 297 -5.26 -8.40 14.00
N TYR A 298 -4.85 -8.60 12.75
CA TYR A 298 -5.70 -8.32 11.60
C TYR A 298 -6.92 -9.25 11.53
N ILE A 299 -6.74 -10.54 11.81
CA ILE A 299 -7.86 -11.50 11.85
C ILE A 299 -8.87 -11.10 12.92
N HIS A 300 -8.44 -10.72 14.11
CA HIS A 300 -9.33 -10.17 15.15
C HIS A 300 -10.08 -8.92 14.66
N GLN A 301 -9.40 -8.04 13.96
CA GLN A 301 -10.00 -6.81 13.41
C GLN A 301 -11.10 -7.11 12.39
N ILE A 302 -10.87 -8.03 11.43
CA ILE A 302 -11.90 -8.39 10.44
C ILE A 302 -13.06 -9.16 11.08
N LEU A 303 -12.81 -10.01 12.06
CA LEU A 303 -13.86 -10.68 12.83
C LEU A 303 -14.77 -9.66 13.53
N ASN A 304 -14.19 -8.64 14.18
CA ASN A 304 -14.95 -7.55 14.78
C ASN A 304 -15.74 -6.75 13.74
N ARG A 305 -15.08 -6.38 12.62
CA ARG A 305 -15.67 -5.56 11.55
C ARG A 305 -16.90 -6.19 10.94
N PHE A 306 -16.90 -7.52 10.79
CA PHE A 306 -18.00 -8.26 10.17
C PHE A 306 -18.94 -8.92 11.18
N GLY A 307 -18.90 -8.52 12.46
CA GLY A 307 -19.79 -9.03 13.51
C GLY A 307 -19.55 -10.49 13.87
N MET A 308 -18.36 -11.03 13.58
CA MET A 308 -18.03 -12.45 13.75
C MET A 308 -17.12 -12.73 14.97
N ARG A 309 -17.02 -11.77 15.90
CA ARG A 309 -16.18 -11.90 17.09
C ARG A 309 -16.53 -13.14 17.92
N ASP A 310 -17.82 -13.40 18.09
CA ASP A 310 -18.36 -14.51 18.90
C ASP A 310 -18.83 -15.68 18.05
N ALA A 311 -18.40 -15.74 16.79
CA ALA A 311 -18.76 -16.80 15.87
C ALA A 311 -18.22 -18.17 16.33
N ILE A 312 -19.01 -19.21 16.12
CA ILE A 312 -18.61 -20.61 16.42
C ILE A 312 -17.55 -21.03 15.38
N PRO A 313 -16.37 -21.49 15.79
CA PRO A 313 -15.35 -21.95 14.86
C PRO A 313 -15.78 -23.19 14.08
N VAL A 314 -15.24 -23.31 12.85
CA VAL A 314 -15.39 -24.52 12.01
C VAL A 314 -14.03 -25.05 11.60
N SER A 315 -13.93 -26.36 11.32
CA SER A 315 -12.67 -27.04 11.01
C SER A 315 -12.19 -26.86 9.58
N THR A 316 -13.02 -26.37 8.65
CA THR A 316 -12.65 -26.22 7.24
C THR A 316 -13.17 -24.90 6.67
N PRO A 317 -12.38 -24.19 5.83
CA PRO A 317 -12.78 -22.90 5.26
C PRO A 317 -13.93 -23.02 4.24
N LEU A 318 -14.14 -24.21 3.66
CA LEU A 318 -15.28 -24.52 2.78
C LEU A 318 -16.04 -25.75 3.28
N ALA A 319 -17.31 -25.83 2.93
CA ALA A 319 -18.10 -27.05 3.15
C ALA A 319 -17.64 -28.16 2.21
N VAL A 320 -17.72 -29.43 2.66
CA VAL A 320 -17.26 -30.60 1.89
C VAL A 320 -17.95 -30.72 0.52
N LYS A 321 -19.23 -30.31 0.44
CA LYS A 321 -20.02 -30.29 -0.81
C LYS A 321 -20.44 -28.86 -1.13
N HIS A 322 -19.46 -28.00 -1.45
CA HIS A 322 -19.77 -26.65 -1.93
C HIS A 322 -20.09 -26.70 -3.44
N ASN A 323 -21.28 -26.27 -3.81
CA ASN A 323 -21.72 -26.15 -5.22
C ASN A 323 -21.99 -24.67 -5.52
N LEU A 324 -20.95 -23.81 -5.36
CA LEU A 324 -21.08 -22.39 -5.68
C LEU A 324 -21.09 -22.19 -7.19
N SER A 325 -22.10 -21.48 -7.69
CA SER A 325 -22.27 -21.21 -9.11
C SER A 325 -23.00 -19.89 -9.34
N THR A 326 -22.86 -19.35 -10.55
CA THR A 326 -23.56 -18.11 -10.97
C THR A 326 -25.09 -18.25 -10.98
N SER A 327 -25.63 -19.47 -11.00
CA SER A 327 -27.08 -19.70 -10.90
C SER A 327 -27.68 -19.31 -9.54
N GLN A 328 -26.82 -19.14 -8.53
CA GLN A 328 -27.21 -18.68 -7.19
C GLN A 328 -27.11 -17.15 -7.03
N SER A 329 -26.74 -16.46 -8.10
CA SER A 329 -26.71 -15.00 -8.14
C SER A 329 -28.14 -14.46 -8.38
N PRO A 330 -28.52 -13.33 -7.75
CA PRO A 330 -29.83 -12.74 -7.94
C PRO A 330 -30.02 -12.28 -9.40
N THR A 331 -31.15 -12.69 -10.02
CA THR A 331 -31.48 -12.37 -11.41
C THR A 331 -32.55 -11.29 -11.53
N SER A 332 -33.48 -11.23 -10.57
CA SER A 332 -34.58 -10.26 -10.52
C SER A 332 -34.29 -9.12 -9.54
N GLU A 333 -34.91 -7.97 -9.72
CA GLU A 333 -34.79 -6.84 -8.78
C GLU A 333 -35.34 -7.20 -7.38
N ALA A 334 -36.35 -8.05 -7.29
CA ALA A 334 -36.86 -8.56 -6.02
C ALA A 334 -35.80 -9.40 -5.28
N GLU A 335 -35.07 -10.28 -5.98
CA GLU A 335 -33.96 -11.05 -5.40
C GLU A 335 -32.81 -10.18 -4.99
N LYS A 336 -32.44 -9.16 -5.78
CA LYS A 336 -31.43 -8.18 -5.41
C LYS A 336 -31.80 -7.38 -4.16
N HIS A 337 -33.07 -7.02 -4.05
CA HIS A 337 -33.56 -6.31 -2.86
C HIS A 337 -33.54 -7.22 -1.62
N ALA A 338 -33.98 -8.46 -1.75
CA ALA A 338 -33.91 -9.46 -0.68
C ALA A 338 -32.46 -9.72 -0.24
N TYR A 339 -31.53 -9.82 -1.20
CA TYR A 339 -30.11 -9.97 -0.91
C TYR A 339 -29.54 -8.77 -0.16
N LYS A 340 -29.91 -7.51 -0.53
CA LYS A 340 -29.52 -6.31 0.21
C LYS A 340 -29.99 -6.34 1.66
N GLY A 341 -31.20 -6.80 1.93
CA GLY A 341 -31.71 -6.99 3.29
C GLY A 341 -30.94 -8.06 4.08
N TYR A 342 -30.51 -9.12 3.39
CA TYR A 342 -29.74 -10.22 3.99
C TYR A 342 -28.29 -9.84 4.32
N LEU A 343 -27.72 -8.82 3.65
CA LEU A 343 -26.34 -8.39 3.88
C LEU A 343 -26.07 -7.89 5.29
N ASP A 344 -27.08 -7.43 6.02
CA ASP A 344 -26.95 -6.91 7.39
C ASP A 344 -25.75 -5.94 7.54
N GLY A 345 -25.65 -5.01 6.58
CA GLY A 345 -24.54 -4.04 6.51
C GLY A 345 -23.20 -4.58 5.99
N ILE A 346 -23.08 -5.87 5.67
CA ILE A 346 -21.85 -6.46 5.14
C ILE A 346 -21.74 -6.17 3.63
N HIS A 347 -20.69 -5.43 3.26
CA HIS A 347 -20.37 -5.25 1.85
C HIS A 347 -19.49 -6.41 1.35
N TYR A 348 -20.02 -7.24 0.42
CA TYR A 348 -19.39 -8.48 -0.05
C TYR A 348 -17.94 -8.28 -0.54
N LEU A 349 -17.69 -7.29 -1.42
CA LEU A 349 -16.36 -7.03 -1.92
C LEU A 349 -15.38 -6.60 -0.82
N SER A 350 -15.88 -5.89 0.21
CA SER A 350 -15.08 -5.53 1.37
C SER A 350 -14.69 -6.76 2.21
N LEU A 351 -15.62 -7.71 2.37
CA LEU A 351 -15.36 -8.99 3.04
C LEU A 351 -14.31 -9.80 2.25
N VAL A 352 -14.55 -10.01 0.96
CA VAL A 352 -13.63 -10.77 0.09
C VAL A 352 -12.25 -10.10 0.03
N GLY A 353 -12.18 -8.78 -0.09
CA GLY A 353 -10.91 -8.03 -0.06
C GLY A 353 -10.15 -8.22 1.27
N SER A 354 -10.87 -8.22 2.39
CA SER A 354 -10.27 -8.50 3.70
C SER A 354 -9.74 -9.94 3.81
N LEU A 355 -10.47 -10.91 3.29
CA LEU A 355 -10.04 -12.31 3.24
C LEU A 355 -8.84 -12.51 2.31
N LEU A 356 -8.80 -11.84 1.15
CA LEU A 356 -7.64 -11.85 0.24
C LEU A 356 -6.36 -11.36 0.93
N PHE A 357 -6.45 -10.35 1.78
CA PHE A 357 -5.28 -9.91 2.54
C PHE A 357 -4.86 -10.94 3.60
N ALA A 358 -5.80 -11.64 4.26
CA ALA A 358 -5.50 -12.71 5.21
C ALA A 358 -4.77 -13.90 4.56
N THR A 359 -4.97 -14.16 3.25
CA THR A 359 -4.26 -15.26 2.54
C THR A 359 -2.73 -15.08 2.53
N GLN A 360 -2.24 -13.90 2.87
CA GLN A 360 -0.78 -13.64 2.88
C GLN A 360 -0.05 -14.47 3.94
N THR A 361 -0.70 -14.79 5.06
CA THR A 361 -0.16 -15.67 6.10
C THR A 361 -0.96 -16.94 6.33
N CYS A 362 -2.15 -17.03 5.71
CA CYS A 362 -3.06 -18.18 5.82
C CYS A 362 -3.25 -18.85 4.44
N PRO A 363 -2.27 -19.60 3.92
CA PRO A 363 -2.37 -20.23 2.60
C PRO A 363 -3.48 -21.29 2.52
N ASP A 364 -3.89 -21.84 3.65
CA ASP A 364 -4.98 -22.80 3.81
C ASP A 364 -6.36 -22.27 3.41
N ILE A 365 -6.60 -20.95 3.51
CA ILE A 365 -7.83 -20.32 3.03
C ILE A 365 -7.77 -19.87 1.56
N GLN A 366 -6.60 -19.92 0.91
CA GLN A 366 -6.40 -19.30 -0.41
C GLN A 366 -7.36 -19.82 -1.47
N PHE A 367 -7.60 -21.13 -1.52
CA PHE A 367 -8.55 -21.73 -2.47
C PHE A 367 -9.98 -21.25 -2.20
N ALA A 368 -10.39 -21.27 -0.93
CA ALA A 368 -11.72 -20.83 -0.52
C ALA A 368 -11.99 -19.37 -0.90
N VAL A 369 -11.03 -18.50 -0.60
CA VAL A 369 -11.12 -17.06 -0.92
C VAL A 369 -11.13 -16.82 -2.43
N SER A 370 -10.29 -17.54 -3.20
CA SER A 370 -10.29 -17.44 -4.66
C SER A 370 -11.62 -17.87 -5.27
N LEU A 371 -12.27 -18.89 -4.71
CA LEU A 371 -13.57 -19.35 -5.16
C LEU A 371 -14.67 -18.31 -4.93
N VAL A 372 -14.80 -17.77 -3.70
CA VAL A 372 -15.82 -16.76 -3.40
C VAL A 372 -15.56 -15.45 -4.15
N ALA A 373 -14.30 -15.10 -4.41
CA ALA A 373 -13.94 -13.89 -5.16
C ALA A 373 -14.51 -13.86 -6.59
N GLN A 374 -14.73 -15.02 -7.22
CA GLN A 374 -15.28 -15.12 -8.58
C GLN A 374 -16.70 -14.53 -8.69
N PHE A 375 -17.44 -14.47 -7.59
CA PHE A 375 -18.81 -13.97 -7.56
C PHE A 375 -18.94 -12.49 -7.15
N GLY A 376 -17.79 -11.75 -7.09
CA GLY A 376 -17.75 -10.36 -6.64
C GLY A 376 -18.62 -9.38 -7.43
N GLY A 377 -18.91 -9.69 -8.71
CA GLY A 377 -19.74 -8.82 -9.58
C GLY A 377 -21.24 -8.90 -9.28
N ASN A 378 -21.75 -10.07 -8.88
CA ASN A 378 -23.18 -10.29 -8.56
C ASN A 378 -23.33 -11.43 -7.54
N PRO A 379 -22.94 -11.22 -6.27
CA PRO A 379 -23.01 -12.26 -5.26
C PRO A 379 -24.44 -12.52 -4.82
N GLY A 380 -24.77 -13.78 -4.53
CA GLY A 380 -26.00 -14.19 -3.88
C GLY A 380 -25.77 -14.64 -2.43
N VAL A 381 -26.85 -15.05 -1.75
CA VAL A 381 -26.83 -15.49 -0.34
C VAL A 381 -25.82 -16.63 -0.12
N ALA A 382 -25.83 -17.65 -1.01
CA ALA A 382 -24.92 -18.79 -0.89
C ALA A 382 -23.42 -18.36 -0.95
N HIS A 383 -23.10 -17.37 -1.80
CA HIS A 383 -21.74 -16.84 -1.90
C HIS A 383 -21.33 -16.09 -0.62
N LEU A 384 -22.26 -15.31 -0.04
CA LEU A 384 -22.01 -14.60 1.22
C LEU A 384 -21.81 -15.59 2.38
N GLU A 385 -22.64 -16.63 2.49
CA GLU A 385 -22.49 -17.64 3.53
C GLU A 385 -21.18 -18.42 3.40
N ALA A 386 -20.74 -18.72 2.17
CA ALA A 386 -19.43 -19.32 1.94
C ALA A 386 -18.30 -18.40 2.38
N ALA A 387 -18.38 -17.09 2.11
CA ALA A 387 -17.40 -16.12 2.57
C ALA A 387 -17.42 -15.95 4.11
N LYS A 388 -18.59 -15.92 4.75
CA LYS A 388 -18.71 -15.92 6.22
C LYS A 388 -18.12 -17.18 6.84
N ARG A 389 -18.30 -18.35 6.21
CA ARG A 389 -17.68 -19.59 6.69
C ARG A 389 -16.16 -19.52 6.78
N ILE A 390 -15.50 -18.78 5.87
CA ILE A 390 -14.06 -18.56 5.97
C ILE A 390 -13.71 -17.76 7.25
N LEU A 391 -14.55 -16.79 7.65
CA LEU A 391 -14.36 -16.09 8.93
C LEU A 391 -14.55 -17.02 10.14
N HIS A 392 -15.53 -17.95 10.11
CA HIS A 392 -15.69 -18.98 11.14
C HIS A 392 -14.43 -19.85 11.27
N TYR A 393 -13.81 -20.22 10.14
CA TYR A 393 -12.56 -20.97 10.12
C TYR A 393 -11.41 -20.16 10.72
N LEU A 394 -11.25 -18.91 10.29
CA LEU A 394 -10.21 -18.00 10.80
C LEU A 394 -10.37 -17.73 12.30
N LYS A 395 -11.60 -17.72 12.83
CA LYS A 395 -11.86 -17.62 14.28
C LYS A 395 -11.21 -18.78 15.05
N GLY A 396 -11.25 -19.99 14.50
CA GLY A 396 -10.65 -21.18 15.11
C GLY A 396 -9.13 -21.31 14.90
N THR A 397 -8.56 -20.55 13.97
CA THR A 397 -7.15 -20.63 13.56
C THR A 397 -6.39 -19.31 13.72
N VAL A 398 -6.89 -18.41 14.53
CA VAL A 398 -6.39 -17.04 14.72
C VAL A 398 -4.90 -17.00 15.10
N ASP A 399 -4.45 -17.99 15.87
CA ASP A 399 -3.06 -18.07 16.35
C ASP A 399 -2.13 -18.86 15.43
N PHE A 400 -2.65 -19.36 14.29
CA PHE A 400 -1.81 -20.04 13.32
C PHE A 400 -0.83 -19.07 12.68
N ARG A 401 0.36 -19.57 12.40
CA ARG A 401 1.48 -18.81 11.84
C ARG A 401 2.02 -19.52 10.62
N LEU A 402 2.32 -18.76 9.58
CA LEU A 402 3.10 -19.29 8.47
C LEU A 402 4.56 -19.40 8.89
N VAL A 403 5.14 -20.58 8.75
CA VAL A 403 6.52 -20.87 9.13
C VAL A 403 7.38 -20.93 7.87
N LEU A 404 8.47 -20.17 7.85
CA LEU A 404 9.47 -20.14 6.79
C LEU A 404 10.83 -20.55 7.37
N GLY A 405 11.64 -21.26 6.60
CA GLY A 405 12.97 -21.71 6.99
C GLY A 405 13.16 -23.22 6.79
N LYS A 406 14.14 -23.80 7.50
CA LYS A 406 14.49 -25.23 7.38
C LYS A 406 13.53 -26.13 8.13
#